data_5d80d22ccef5ac864b5faac63ec52cb4
#
_entry.id   5d80d22ccef5ac864b5faac63ec52cb4
#
_cell.length_a   1.000
_cell.length_b   1.000
_cell.length_c   1.000
_cell.angle_alpha   90.00
_cell.angle_beta   90.00
_cell.angle_gamma   90.00
#
_symmetry.space_group_name_H-M   'P 1'
#
loop_
_entity.id
_entity.type
_entity.pdbx_description
1 polymer ?
#
loop_
_entity_poly.entity_id
_entity_poly.type
_entity_poly.pdbx_seq_one_letter_code
_entity_poly.pdbx_strand_id
1 'polypeptide(L)'
;MAAPRPFTSPAALLDAAFATGTLTTIATGGALLGLGWREGEAGRVFRLAGRALLERFGVVSNAAPLSSVALGYVHHLTIATAWGVLLALCVLPWRGTTRVLVTVVAAVGYVLLVTSVVPAPLRIGYAVTGSLPGAVPIGAALAVALFGGAWLASSEPSEE
;
A
#
# COMPACT_ATOMS: atom_id res chain seq x y z
N MET A 1 -19.52 -22.54 21.81
CA MET A 1 -18.47 -22.80 20.82
C MET A 1 -17.60 -21.54 20.76
N ALA A 2 -16.32 -21.63 21.18
CA ALA A 2 -15.39 -20.52 21.04
C ALA A 2 -15.11 -20.34 19.54
N ALA A 3 -15.23 -19.10 19.03
CA ALA A 3 -14.86 -18.80 17.66
C ALA A 3 -13.37 -19.15 17.47
N PRO A 4 -13.01 -19.94 16.44
CA PRO A 4 -11.60 -20.29 16.22
C PRO A 4 -10.77 -19.03 16.11
N ARG A 5 -9.66 -18.99 16.83
CA ARG A 5 -8.73 -17.85 16.78
C ARG A 5 -8.19 -17.72 15.34
N PRO A 6 -8.13 -16.52 14.78
CA PRO A 6 -7.73 -16.32 13.38
C PRO A 6 -6.28 -16.75 13.11
N PHE A 7 -5.43 -16.72 14.12
CA PHE A 7 -4.01 -17.11 14.02
C PHE A 7 -3.58 -17.89 15.26
N THR A 8 -2.80 -18.94 15.05
CA THR A 8 -2.33 -19.83 16.11
C THR A 8 -1.17 -19.23 16.91
N SER A 9 -0.43 -18.29 16.32
CA SER A 9 0.71 -17.63 16.94
C SER A 9 0.90 -16.19 16.44
N PRO A 10 1.63 -15.34 17.19
CA PRO A 10 2.03 -14.02 16.71
C PRO A 10 2.88 -14.07 15.44
N ALA A 11 3.70 -15.10 15.25
CA ALA A 11 4.49 -15.30 14.05
C ALA A 11 3.60 -15.51 12.82
N ALA A 12 2.60 -16.37 12.90
CA ALA A 12 1.64 -16.60 11.81
C ALA A 12 0.88 -15.31 11.45
N LEU A 13 0.53 -14.48 12.43
CA LEU A 13 -0.08 -13.18 12.16
C LEU A 13 0.88 -12.24 11.42
N LEU A 14 2.15 -12.21 11.81
CA LEU A 14 3.15 -11.38 11.15
C LEU A 14 3.41 -11.85 9.71
N ASP A 15 3.54 -13.14 9.48
CA ASP A 15 3.72 -13.71 8.13
C ASP A 15 2.54 -13.36 7.23
N ALA A 16 1.31 -13.52 7.71
CA ALA A 16 0.11 -13.12 6.98
C ALA A 16 0.07 -11.59 6.73
N ALA A 17 0.54 -10.78 7.68
CA ALA A 17 0.61 -9.33 7.52
C ALA A 17 1.65 -8.93 6.47
N PHE A 18 2.82 -9.59 6.43
CA PHE A 18 3.83 -9.36 5.39
C PHE A 18 3.34 -9.80 4.00
N ALA A 19 2.71 -10.98 3.89
CA ALA A 19 2.11 -11.43 2.64
C ALA A 19 1.04 -10.44 2.14
N THR A 20 0.17 -9.97 3.03
CA THR A 20 -0.85 -8.96 2.71
C THR A 20 -0.20 -7.62 2.34
N GLY A 21 0.86 -7.21 3.02
CA GLY A 21 1.64 -6.01 2.71
C GLY A 21 2.25 -6.07 1.30
N THR A 22 2.75 -7.23 0.88
CA THR A 22 3.24 -7.45 -0.48
C THR A 22 2.13 -7.32 -1.52
N LEU A 23 0.95 -7.91 -1.27
CA LEU A 23 -0.22 -7.74 -2.14
C LEU A 23 -0.64 -6.26 -2.24
N THR A 24 -0.60 -5.54 -1.13
CA THR A 24 -0.86 -4.10 -1.09
C THR A 24 0.10 -3.33 -2.00
N THR A 25 1.38 -3.68 -1.97
CA THR A 25 2.41 -3.06 -2.83
C THR A 25 2.14 -3.31 -4.30
N ILE A 26 1.77 -4.54 -4.68
CA ILE A 26 1.42 -4.90 -6.05
C ILE A 26 0.17 -4.14 -6.52
N ALA A 27 -0.90 -4.15 -5.72
CA ALA A 27 -2.16 -3.51 -6.08
C ALA A 27 -2.02 -1.99 -6.22
N THR A 28 -1.35 -1.33 -5.25
CA THR A 28 -1.14 0.12 -5.30
C THR A 28 -0.13 0.51 -6.38
N GLY A 29 0.87 -0.32 -6.66
CA GLY A 29 1.77 -0.15 -7.81
C GLY A 29 1.04 -0.20 -9.14
N GLY A 30 0.13 -1.17 -9.30
CA GLY A 30 -0.75 -1.25 -10.47
C GLY A 30 -1.65 -0.02 -10.64
N ALA A 31 -2.23 0.48 -9.54
CA ALA A 31 -3.02 1.72 -9.57
C ALA A 31 -2.18 2.94 -9.99
N LEU A 32 -0.94 3.05 -9.50
CA LEU A 32 0.00 4.13 -9.90
C LEU A 32 0.40 4.04 -11.36
N LEU A 33 0.66 2.82 -11.87
CA LEU A 33 0.91 2.60 -13.30
C LEU A 33 -0.28 3.00 -14.14
N GLY A 34 -1.50 2.65 -13.71
CA GLY A 34 -2.74 3.04 -14.38
C GLY A 34 -2.96 4.56 -14.40
N LEU A 35 -2.65 5.26 -13.31
CA LEU A 35 -2.68 6.72 -13.25
C LEU A 35 -1.67 7.34 -14.23
N GLY A 36 -0.42 6.85 -14.23
CA GLY A 36 0.61 7.31 -15.16
C GLY A 36 0.24 7.03 -16.63
N TRP A 37 -0.34 5.85 -16.90
CA TRP A 37 -0.81 5.49 -18.24
C TRP A 37 -1.85 6.47 -18.79
N ARG A 38 -2.81 6.87 -17.96
CA ARG A 38 -3.82 7.89 -18.33
C ARG A 38 -3.21 9.26 -18.68
N GLU A 39 -2.02 9.53 -18.16
CA GLU A 39 -1.25 10.75 -18.43
C GLU A 39 -0.21 10.56 -19.57
N GLY A 40 -0.28 9.45 -20.30
CA GLY A 40 0.55 9.13 -21.45
C GLY A 40 1.85 8.39 -21.16
N GLU A 41 2.19 8.12 -19.88
CA GLU A 41 3.42 7.42 -19.51
C GLU A 41 3.24 6.63 -18.20
N ALA A 42 3.22 5.29 -18.28
CA ALA A 42 2.98 4.42 -17.11
C ALA A 42 3.98 4.68 -15.96
N GLY A 43 5.26 4.89 -16.26
CA GLY A 43 6.30 5.15 -15.26
C GLY A 43 6.35 6.58 -14.70
N ARG A 44 5.50 7.48 -15.20
CA ARG A 44 5.53 8.92 -14.85
C ARG A 44 5.46 9.18 -13.35
N VAL A 45 4.56 8.51 -12.65
CA VAL A 45 4.37 8.73 -11.20
C VAL A 45 5.61 8.33 -10.42
N PHE A 46 6.25 7.21 -10.76
CA PHE A 46 7.49 6.78 -10.13
C PHE A 46 8.65 7.73 -10.46
N ARG A 47 8.75 8.19 -11.72
CA ARG A 47 9.76 9.16 -12.12
C ARG A 47 9.62 10.48 -11.35
N LEU A 48 8.40 11.00 -11.19
CA LEU A 48 8.16 12.22 -10.41
C LEU A 48 8.53 12.03 -8.94
N ALA A 49 8.16 10.90 -8.34
CA ALA A 49 8.52 10.57 -6.97
C ALA A 49 10.04 10.48 -6.79
N GLY A 50 10.74 9.78 -7.69
CA GLY A 50 12.19 9.65 -7.63
C GLY A 50 12.93 10.97 -7.81
N ARG A 51 12.47 11.83 -8.72
CA ARG A 51 13.04 13.19 -8.87
C ARG A 51 12.88 14.03 -7.62
N ALA A 52 11.69 14.06 -7.06
CA ALA A 52 11.43 14.81 -5.83
C ALA A 52 12.25 14.29 -4.63
N LEU A 53 12.55 12.99 -4.58
CA LEU A 53 13.47 12.43 -3.59
C LEU A 53 14.91 12.87 -3.83
N LEU A 54 15.39 12.81 -5.07
CA LEU A 54 16.74 13.27 -5.42
C LEU A 54 16.95 14.75 -5.09
N GLU A 55 15.98 15.60 -5.44
CA GLU A 55 15.99 17.04 -5.10
C GLU A 55 16.06 17.26 -3.57
N ARG A 56 15.29 16.46 -2.80
CA ARG A 56 15.31 16.53 -1.34
C ARG A 56 16.65 16.15 -0.73
N PHE A 57 17.42 15.27 -1.38
CA PHE A 57 18.78 14.91 -0.97
C PHE A 57 19.86 15.82 -1.55
N GLY A 58 19.49 16.94 -2.20
CA GLY A 58 20.41 17.90 -2.78
C GLY A 58 21.12 17.39 -4.04
N VAL A 59 20.65 16.29 -4.62
CA VAL A 59 21.18 15.77 -5.88
C VAL A 59 20.52 16.53 -7.02
N VAL A 60 21.30 17.44 -7.66
CA VAL A 60 20.83 18.20 -8.82
C VAL A 60 20.48 17.22 -9.96
N SER A 61 19.28 17.31 -10.50
CA SER A 61 18.63 16.28 -11.30
C SER A 61 19.06 16.23 -12.75
N ASN A 62 20.33 16.03 -13.03
CA ASN A 62 20.80 15.48 -14.32
C ASN A 62 20.74 13.94 -14.32
N ALA A 63 20.09 13.36 -13.30
CA ALA A 63 19.89 11.91 -13.22
C ALA A 63 19.10 11.42 -14.43
N ALA A 64 19.60 10.37 -15.07
CA ALA A 64 18.93 9.73 -16.19
C ALA A 64 17.46 9.39 -15.82
N PRO A 65 16.50 9.51 -16.75
CA PRO A 65 15.09 9.22 -16.47
C PRO A 65 14.88 7.86 -15.80
N LEU A 66 15.66 6.85 -16.20
CA LEU A 66 15.57 5.49 -15.66
C LEU A 66 15.95 5.41 -14.18
N SER A 67 16.99 6.13 -13.73
CA SER A 67 17.38 6.14 -12.30
C SER A 67 16.32 6.78 -11.42
N SER A 68 15.64 7.81 -11.90
CA SER A 68 14.52 8.44 -11.19
C SER A 68 13.32 7.49 -11.09
N VAL A 69 12.99 6.74 -12.16
CA VAL A 69 11.92 5.73 -12.12
C VAL A 69 12.27 4.62 -11.12
N ALA A 70 13.51 4.09 -11.17
CA ALA A 70 13.96 3.03 -10.27
C ALA A 70 13.90 3.47 -8.80
N LEU A 71 14.39 4.67 -8.49
CA LEU A 71 14.35 5.22 -7.12
C LEU A 71 12.90 5.40 -6.64
N GLY A 72 12.02 5.96 -7.47
CA GLY A 72 10.61 6.12 -7.13
C GLY A 72 9.89 4.79 -6.95
N TYR A 73 10.27 3.77 -7.72
CA TYR A 73 9.73 2.42 -7.57
C TYR A 73 10.19 1.76 -6.26
N VAL A 74 11.49 1.83 -5.92
CA VAL A 74 12.03 1.31 -4.65
C VAL A 74 11.38 2.02 -3.47
N HIS A 75 11.25 3.34 -3.53
CA HIS A 75 10.53 4.10 -2.51
C HIS A 75 9.08 3.60 -2.35
N HIS A 76 8.37 3.41 -3.47
CA HIS A 76 7.00 2.89 -3.44
C HIS A 76 6.94 1.50 -2.78
N LEU A 77 7.83 0.57 -3.18
CA LEU A 77 7.89 -0.76 -2.57
C LEU A 77 8.02 -0.68 -1.05
N THR A 78 8.96 0.13 -0.57
CA THR A 78 9.23 0.29 0.87
C THR A 78 8.01 0.86 1.61
N ILE A 79 7.47 1.97 1.13
CA ILE A 79 6.38 2.67 1.81
C ILE A 79 5.06 1.90 1.71
N ALA A 80 4.76 1.30 0.55
CA ALA A 80 3.54 0.53 0.37
C ALA A 80 3.55 -0.77 1.19
N THR A 81 4.70 -1.46 1.29
CA THR A 81 4.83 -2.62 2.16
C THR A 81 4.66 -2.23 3.63
N ALA A 82 5.31 -1.16 4.08
CA ALA A 82 5.18 -0.70 5.47
C ALA A 82 3.72 -0.38 5.84
N TRP A 83 3.04 0.43 5.03
CA TRP A 83 1.62 0.73 5.23
C TRP A 83 0.75 -0.53 5.12
N GLY A 84 1.02 -1.39 4.13
CA GLY A 84 0.29 -2.64 3.94
C GLY A 84 0.37 -3.56 5.15
N VAL A 85 1.55 -3.74 5.74
CA VAL A 85 1.75 -4.52 6.96
C VAL A 85 1.00 -3.89 8.14
N LEU A 86 1.15 -2.57 8.36
CA LEU A 86 0.46 -1.87 9.44
C LEU A 86 -1.05 -2.01 9.36
N LEU A 87 -1.62 -1.79 8.16
CA LEU A 87 -3.06 -1.90 7.95
C LEU A 87 -3.54 -3.36 8.02
N ALA A 88 -2.73 -4.31 7.54
CA ALA A 88 -3.03 -5.73 7.64
C ALA A 88 -3.12 -6.19 9.10
N LEU A 89 -2.21 -5.74 9.98
CA LEU A 89 -2.27 -6.02 11.41
C LEU A 89 -3.57 -5.52 12.06
N CYS A 90 -4.15 -4.44 11.53
CA CYS A 90 -5.46 -3.95 11.98
C CYS A 90 -6.62 -4.81 11.46
N VAL A 91 -6.53 -5.36 10.24
CA VAL A 91 -7.62 -6.07 9.53
C VAL A 91 -7.65 -7.57 9.86
N LEU A 92 -6.49 -8.22 9.87
CA LEU A 92 -6.35 -9.67 9.99
C LEU A 92 -7.00 -10.28 11.26
N PRO A 93 -6.99 -9.63 12.44
CA PRO A 93 -7.62 -10.19 13.64
C PRO A 93 -9.14 -10.34 13.54
N TRP A 94 -9.78 -9.63 12.60
CA TRP A 94 -11.24 -9.61 12.45
C TRP A 94 -11.73 -10.65 11.45
N ARG A 95 -13.04 -11.00 11.53
CA ARG A 95 -13.69 -11.97 10.65
C ARG A 95 -15.07 -11.50 10.21
N GLY A 96 -15.59 -12.13 9.15
CA GLY A 96 -16.93 -11.85 8.62
C GLY A 96 -17.15 -10.38 8.31
N THR A 97 -18.32 -9.86 8.62
CA THR A 97 -18.72 -8.47 8.34
C THR A 97 -17.84 -7.44 9.04
N THR A 98 -17.36 -7.75 10.25
CA THR A 98 -16.44 -6.84 10.98
C THR A 98 -15.13 -6.64 10.23
N ARG A 99 -14.58 -7.68 9.60
CA ARG A 99 -13.37 -7.55 8.77
C ARG A 99 -13.61 -6.61 7.59
N VAL A 100 -14.75 -6.76 6.90
CA VAL A 100 -15.11 -5.86 5.78
C VAL A 100 -15.17 -4.42 6.27
N LEU A 101 -15.86 -4.17 7.36
CA LEU A 101 -15.97 -2.83 7.95
C LEU A 101 -14.60 -2.25 8.31
N VAL A 102 -13.77 -3.01 9.03
CA VAL A 102 -12.42 -2.56 9.41
C VAL A 102 -11.55 -2.30 8.18
N THR A 103 -11.65 -3.13 7.12
CA THR A 103 -10.93 -2.90 5.86
C THR A 103 -11.34 -1.58 5.20
N VAL A 104 -12.64 -1.31 5.13
CA VAL A 104 -13.14 -0.04 4.56
C VAL A 104 -12.67 1.14 5.40
N VAL A 105 -12.81 1.06 6.72
CA VAL A 105 -12.37 2.12 7.65
C VAL A 105 -10.86 2.35 7.54
N ALA A 106 -10.06 1.30 7.44
CA ALA A 106 -8.61 1.40 7.27
C ALA A 106 -8.23 2.08 5.95
N ALA A 107 -8.88 1.71 4.84
CA ALA A 107 -8.62 2.31 3.53
C ALA A 107 -9.05 3.78 3.47
N VAL A 108 -10.25 4.11 3.96
CA VAL A 108 -10.74 5.49 4.04
C VAL A 108 -9.87 6.31 4.99
N GLY A 109 -9.56 5.77 6.16
CA GLY A 109 -8.64 6.40 7.12
C GLY A 109 -7.28 6.70 6.51
N TYR A 110 -6.73 5.76 5.74
CA TYR A 110 -5.49 6.00 4.99
C TYR A 110 -5.62 7.20 4.03
N VAL A 111 -6.69 7.24 3.20
CA VAL A 111 -6.93 8.36 2.25
C VAL A 111 -7.00 9.69 2.99
N LEU A 112 -7.72 9.75 4.09
CA LEU A 112 -7.84 10.97 4.90
C LEU A 112 -6.50 11.39 5.52
N LEU A 113 -5.74 10.43 6.04
CA LEU A 113 -4.42 10.70 6.65
C LEU A 113 -3.43 11.23 5.62
N VAL A 114 -3.32 10.62 4.43
CA VAL A 114 -2.35 11.04 3.42
C VAL A 114 -2.70 12.37 2.78
N THR A 115 -3.96 12.74 2.72
CA THR A 115 -4.39 14.04 2.19
C THR A 115 -4.29 15.18 3.21
N SER A 116 -4.17 14.89 4.51
CA SER A 116 -4.20 15.92 5.56
C SER A 116 -2.90 16.04 6.36
N VAL A 117 -2.38 14.93 6.93
CA VAL A 117 -1.32 15.00 7.95
C VAL A 117 -0.05 14.25 7.62
N VAL A 118 -0.11 13.19 6.81
CA VAL A 118 1.07 12.37 6.50
C VAL A 118 2.04 13.17 5.62
N PRO A 119 3.34 13.30 6.02
CA PRO A 119 4.35 13.94 5.20
C PRO A 119 4.48 13.25 3.83
N ALA A 120 4.67 14.06 2.78
CA ALA A 120 4.70 13.57 1.40
C ALA A 120 5.60 12.35 1.17
N PRO A 121 6.84 12.25 1.69
CA PRO A 121 7.69 11.08 1.48
C PRO A 121 7.18 9.78 2.13
N LEU A 122 6.24 9.85 3.06
CA LEU A 122 5.67 8.69 3.74
C LEU A 122 4.34 8.24 3.11
N ARG A 123 3.95 8.81 1.99
CA ARG A 123 2.71 8.48 1.28
C ARG A 123 2.95 7.44 0.20
N ILE A 124 2.08 6.45 0.09
CA ILE A 124 2.05 5.58 -1.08
C ILE A 124 1.68 6.46 -2.30
N GLY A 125 2.47 6.40 -3.36
CA GLY A 125 2.24 7.26 -4.52
C GLY A 125 2.47 8.74 -4.22
N TYR A 126 3.50 9.02 -3.50
CA TYR A 126 3.94 10.34 -3.01
C TYR A 126 3.69 11.51 -3.97
N ALA A 127 3.93 11.32 -5.28
CA ALA A 127 3.78 12.39 -6.28
C ALA A 127 2.31 12.74 -6.62
N VAL A 128 1.35 11.88 -6.29
CA VAL A 128 -0.06 12.04 -6.71
C VAL A 128 -1.04 12.06 -5.54
N THR A 129 -0.69 11.55 -4.38
CA THR A 129 -1.59 11.38 -3.24
C THR A 129 -1.74 12.63 -2.35
N GLY A 130 -1.22 13.77 -2.79
CA GLY A 130 -1.45 15.07 -2.13
C GLY A 130 -2.87 15.62 -2.31
N SER A 131 -3.70 14.97 -3.13
CA SER A 131 -5.09 15.37 -3.41
C SER A 131 -6.02 14.15 -3.39
N LEU A 132 -7.30 14.37 -3.12
CA LEU A 132 -8.32 13.30 -3.13
C LEU A 132 -8.38 12.53 -4.46
N PRO A 133 -8.37 13.18 -5.65
CA PRO A 133 -8.41 12.45 -6.91
C PRO A 133 -7.26 11.46 -7.13
N GLY A 134 -6.08 11.74 -6.57
CA GLY A 134 -4.95 10.84 -6.61
C GLY A 134 -4.95 9.79 -5.48
N ALA A 135 -5.47 10.15 -4.31
CA ALA A 135 -5.47 9.27 -3.14
C ALA A 135 -6.58 8.19 -3.19
N VAL A 136 -7.74 8.49 -3.78
CA VAL A 136 -8.88 7.55 -3.85
C VAL A 136 -8.55 6.25 -4.60
N PRO A 137 -7.92 6.25 -5.80
CA PRO A 137 -7.51 5.00 -6.46
C PRO A 137 -6.55 4.16 -5.62
N ILE A 138 -5.67 4.80 -4.87
CA ILE A 138 -4.74 4.12 -3.96
C ILE A 138 -5.48 3.50 -2.78
N GLY A 139 -6.42 4.24 -2.19
CA GLY A 139 -7.29 3.72 -1.13
C GLY A 139 -8.14 2.52 -1.59
N ALA A 140 -8.68 2.56 -2.80
CA ALA A 140 -9.41 1.45 -3.39
C ALA A 140 -8.51 0.21 -3.60
N ALA A 141 -7.30 0.41 -4.14
CA ALA A 141 -6.33 -0.67 -4.30
C ALA A 141 -5.90 -1.27 -2.95
N LEU A 142 -5.72 -0.43 -1.92
CA LEU A 142 -5.48 -0.86 -0.54
C LEU A 142 -6.62 -1.73 -0.01
N ALA A 143 -7.86 -1.30 -0.16
CA ALA A 143 -9.03 -2.05 0.31
C ALA A 143 -9.10 -3.44 -0.33
N VAL A 144 -8.91 -3.52 -1.65
CA VAL A 144 -8.90 -4.79 -2.40
C VAL A 144 -7.78 -5.71 -1.93
N ALA A 145 -6.56 -5.19 -1.77
CA ALA A 145 -5.40 -5.98 -1.35
C ALA A 145 -5.54 -6.47 0.10
N LEU A 146 -5.99 -5.61 1.02
CA LEU A 146 -6.21 -5.95 2.42
C LEU A 146 -7.30 -7.02 2.57
N PHE A 147 -8.40 -6.87 1.83
CA PHE A 147 -9.47 -7.87 1.84
C PHE A 147 -9.01 -9.19 1.24
N GLY A 148 -8.36 -9.17 0.07
CA GLY A 148 -7.83 -10.35 -0.60
C GLY A 148 -6.78 -11.08 0.22
N GLY A 149 -5.82 -10.36 0.79
CA GLY A 149 -4.79 -10.93 1.66
C GLY A 149 -5.38 -11.57 2.92
N ALA A 150 -6.34 -10.88 3.56
CA ALA A 150 -7.03 -11.42 4.72
C ALA A 150 -7.93 -12.64 4.38
N TRP A 151 -8.47 -12.70 3.18
CA TRP A 151 -9.21 -13.87 2.68
C TRP A 151 -8.25 -15.05 2.50
N LEU A 152 -7.14 -14.88 1.79
CA LEU A 152 -6.13 -15.91 1.54
C LEU A 152 -5.57 -16.47 2.85
N ALA A 153 -5.17 -15.61 3.78
CA ALA A 153 -4.67 -16.01 5.09
C ALA A 153 -5.69 -16.80 5.93
N SER A 154 -6.99 -16.69 5.62
CA SER A 154 -8.06 -17.43 6.32
C SER A 154 -8.40 -18.76 5.65
N SER A 155 -7.93 -18.97 4.41
CA SER A 155 -8.25 -20.13 3.57
C SER A 155 -7.15 -21.19 3.60
N GLU A 156 -5.99 -20.90 4.20
CA GLU A 156 -4.93 -21.88 4.37
C GLU A 156 -5.41 -22.97 5.34
N PRO A 157 -5.33 -24.26 4.97
CA PRO A 157 -5.62 -25.37 5.87
C PRO A 157 -4.65 -25.29 7.04
N SER A 158 -5.15 -25.46 8.27
CA SER A 158 -4.28 -25.67 9.43
C SER A 158 -3.51 -26.96 9.16
N GLU A 159 -2.21 -26.89 8.92
CA GLU A 159 -1.36 -28.08 8.93
C GLU A 159 -1.45 -28.65 10.36
N GLU A 160 -2.17 -29.78 10.47
CA GLU A 160 -2.21 -30.62 11.68
C GLU A 160 -0.96 -31.50 11.77
#